data_fe2dca48241d307262a968ed63b1ed29
#
_entry.id   fe2dca48241d307262a968ed63b1ed29
#
_cell.length_a   1.000
_cell.length_b   1.000
_cell.length_c   1.000
_cell.angle_alpha   90.00
_cell.angle_beta   90.00
_cell.angle_gamma   90.00
#
_symmetry.space_group_name_H-M   'P 1'
#
loop_
_entity.id
_entity.type
_entity.pdbx_description
1 polymer ?
#
loop_
_entity_poly.entity_id
_entity_poly.type
_entity_poly.pdbx_seq_one_letter_code
_entity_poly.pdbx_strand_id
1 'polypeptide(L)'
;MFVARSIAADHNDLIHDVAYDFYGKRLATCSSDQTVKVWDLGEDGEWRCTANWKTHSGSVWKVTWAHPEFGQVLATCSYDRMATVWEELVAGKSGVLGGSGTGSGSERGHSHWVKRTSLVDSRTSVTDVKFAPKQLGLQLATCSADGMVRVYEAPDVMNLSQWSLQSDINCRMPLSCISWNHSFNRNHPPMLAVGSDDPGPSNTGKVHVYEYCEGSRRWTRVETVITVVDPVHDLAFAPSVGRSYYLLGIASRDVRIISFKPLPELMTSQMQDGGAAKFETKVVAQFDDHNSQAWRVSWNIIGTILASSGDDGCVRLWKANYMGIWKCIATLQGDGGVVQGDKQSADMTSFSGQTGSSGAITTPYQNSAQSGPRRWH
;
A
#
# COMPACT_ATOMS: atom_id res chain seq x y z
N MET A 1 -13.57 -15.34 -10.82
CA MET A 1 -12.70 -16.40 -10.28
C MET A 1 -11.31 -15.81 -10.18
N PHE A 2 -10.70 -15.77 -8.99
CA PHE A 2 -9.31 -15.31 -8.82
C PHE A 2 -8.38 -16.49 -9.12
N VAL A 3 -7.31 -16.24 -9.85
CA VAL A 3 -6.28 -17.24 -10.17
C VAL A 3 -4.96 -16.73 -9.63
N ALA A 4 -4.34 -17.48 -8.73
CA ALA A 4 -3.01 -17.19 -8.25
C ALA A 4 -1.96 -17.76 -9.21
N ARG A 5 -0.95 -16.96 -9.56
CA ARG A 5 0.23 -17.40 -10.32
C ARG A 5 1.46 -17.06 -9.51
N SER A 6 2.35 -18.01 -9.35
CA SER A 6 3.64 -17.79 -8.68
C SER A 6 4.69 -17.31 -9.68
N ILE A 7 5.54 -16.38 -9.23
CA ILE A 7 6.71 -15.90 -9.96
C ILE A 7 7.94 -16.28 -9.12
N ALA A 8 8.88 -17.01 -9.70
CA ALA A 8 10.15 -17.29 -9.05
C ALA A 8 10.98 -16.00 -9.01
N ALA A 9 10.98 -15.32 -7.88
CA ALA A 9 11.60 -14.00 -7.77
C ALA A 9 13.13 -14.07 -7.63
N ASP A 10 13.71 -15.24 -7.28
CA ASP A 10 15.15 -15.52 -7.20
C ASP A 10 15.94 -14.50 -6.39
N HIS A 11 15.32 -13.87 -5.37
CA HIS A 11 16.04 -13.07 -4.41
C HIS A 11 16.80 -13.95 -3.42
N ASN A 12 17.95 -13.50 -2.97
CA ASN A 12 18.79 -14.26 -2.04
C ASN A 12 18.37 -14.10 -0.58
N ASP A 13 17.38 -13.23 -0.30
CA ASP A 13 16.90 -12.92 1.04
C ASP A 13 15.42 -12.47 0.97
N LEU A 14 14.85 -12.12 2.11
CA LEU A 14 13.43 -11.73 2.25
C LEU A 14 13.03 -10.62 1.28
N ILE A 15 11.91 -10.81 0.61
CA ILE A 15 11.25 -9.78 -0.20
C ILE A 15 10.37 -8.95 0.74
N HIS A 16 10.60 -7.64 0.77
CA HIS A 16 9.85 -6.73 1.64
C HIS A 16 8.68 -6.05 0.97
N ASP A 17 8.81 -5.77 -0.32
CA ASP A 17 7.77 -5.05 -1.04
C ASP A 17 7.72 -5.42 -2.51
N VAL A 18 6.53 -5.21 -3.08
CA VAL A 18 6.22 -5.43 -4.49
C VAL A 18 5.31 -4.32 -4.98
N ALA A 19 5.64 -3.73 -6.12
CA ALA A 19 4.85 -2.65 -6.70
C ALA A 19 4.65 -2.84 -8.20
N TYR A 20 3.41 -2.75 -8.65
CA TYR A 20 3.06 -2.68 -10.06
C TYR A 20 3.27 -1.26 -10.60
N ASP A 21 3.64 -1.17 -11.87
CA ASP A 21 3.56 0.08 -12.60
C ASP A 21 2.09 0.49 -12.81
N PHE A 22 1.89 1.70 -13.34
CA PHE A 22 0.56 2.25 -13.60
C PHE A 22 -0.31 1.37 -14.51
N TYR A 23 0.29 0.67 -15.46
CA TYR A 23 -0.42 -0.16 -16.44
C TYR A 23 -0.59 -1.62 -16.00
N GLY A 24 0.03 -2.02 -14.89
CA GLY A 24 0.04 -3.41 -14.42
C GLY A 24 0.81 -4.38 -15.34
N LYS A 25 1.70 -3.84 -16.18
CA LYS A 25 2.53 -4.63 -17.12
C LYS A 25 3.96 -4.80 -16.65
N ARG A 26 4.36 -4.05 -15.65
CA ARG A 26 5.66 -4.10 -15.01
C ARG A 26 5.49 -4.29 -13.51
N LEU A 27 6.42 -4.99 -12.91
CA LEU A 27 6.45 -5.26 -11.47
C LEU A 27 7.86 -4.98 -10.97
N ALA A 28 7.97 -4.29 -9.84
CA ALA A 28 9.23 -4.13 -9.13
C ALA A 28 9.17 -4.89 -7.81
N THR A 29 10.24 -5.59 -7.46
CA THR A 29 10.41 -6.27 -6.17
C THR A 29 11.66 -5.75 -5.48
N CYS A 30 11.63 -5.63 -4.15
CA CYS A 30 12.79 -5.24 -3.36
C CYS A 30 13.02 -6.21 -2.19
N SER A 31 14.28 -6.35 -1.76
CA SER A 31 14.67 -7.39 -0.82
C SER A 31 15.75 -6.94 0.17
N SER A 32 15.89 -7.72 1.25
CA SER A 32 17.02 -7.65 2.18
C SER A 32 18.36 -7.95 1.54
N ASP A 33 18.38 -8.60 0.36
CA ASP A 33 19.61 -8.82 -0.41
C ASP A 33 20.19 -7.54 -1.04
N GLN A 34 19.61 -6.36 -0.73
CA GLN A 34 20.03 -5.03 -1.17
C GLN A 34 19.74 -4.74 -2.65
N THR A 35 18.99 -5.62 -3.31
CA THR A 35 18.66 -5.51 -4.73
C THR A 35 17.22 -5.12 -4.98
N VAL A 36 17.00 -4.54 -6.15
CA VAL A 36 15.69 -4.38 -6.77
C VAL A 36 15.70 -5.13 -8.09
N LYS A 37 14.60 -5.81 -8.38
CA LYS A 37 14.36 -6.45 -9.67
C LYS A 37 13.14 -5.87 -10.32
N VAL A 38 13.19 -5.72 -11.65
CA VAL A 38 12.06 -5.32 -12.48
C VAL A 38 11.69 -6.47 -13.39
N TRP A 39 10.40 -6.72 -13.48
CA TRP A 39 9.79 -7.81 -14.23
C TRP A 39 8.83 -7.23 -15.24
N ASP A 40 8.88 -7.71 -16.46
CA ASP A 40 7.96 -7.31 -17.51
C ASP A 40 7.04 -8.50 -17.87
N LEU A 41 5.75 -8.19 -18.04
CA LEU A 41 4.76 -9.16 -18.50
C LEU A 41 4.91 -9.36 -20.01
N GLY A 42 5.28 -10.57 -20.43
CA GLY A 42 5.36 -10.94 -21.83
C GLY A 42 4.00 -11.07 -22.51
N GLU A 43 3.98 -11.10 -23.82
CA GLU A 43 2.75 -11.33 -24.62
C GLU A 43 2.15 -12.72 -24.37
N ASP A 44 2.97 -13.66 -23.93
CA ASP A 44 2.59 -15.02 -23.51
C ASP A 44 1.95 -15.06 -22.10
N GLY A 45 1.89 -13.92 -21.40
CA GLY A 45 1.37 -13.80 -20.04
C GLY A 45 2.35 -14.25 -18.97
N GLU A 46 3.62 -14.50 -19.30
CA GLU A 46 4.66 -14.88 -18.35
C GLU A 46 5.50 -13.65 -17.91
N TRP A 47 5.85 -13.62 -16.61
CA TRP A 47 6.69 -12.59 -16.06
C TRP A 47 8.17 -12.90 -16.22
N ARG A 48 8.94 -11.97 -16.75
CA ARG A 48 10.38 -12.11 -16.98
C ARG A 48 11.15 -11.01 -16.30
N CYS A 49 12.21 -11.39 -15.57
CA CYS A 49 13.11 -10.41 -14.97
C CYS A 49 13.91 -9.72 -16.08
N THR A 50 13.68 -8.41 -16.24
CA THR A 50 14.33 -7.60 -17.27
C THR A 50 15.44 -6.72 -16.72
N ALA A 51 15.44 -6.47 -15.39
CA ALA A 51 16.52 -5.74 -14.73
C ALA A 51 16.70 -6.25 -13.30
N ASN A 52 17.96 -6.27 -12.86
CA ASN A 52 18.37 -6.62 -11.49
C ASN A 52 19.64 -5.82 -11.15
N TRP A 53 19.60 -5.04 -10.07
CA TRP A 53 20.76 -4.27 -9.65
C TRP A 53 20.75 -4.02 -8.14
N LYS A 54 21.95 -3.81 -7.60
CA LYS A 54 22.13 -3.41 -6.20
C LYS A 54 21.79 -1.93 -6.05
N THR A 55 20.81 -1.62 -5.22
CA THR A 55 20.30 -0.27 -5.02
C THR A 55 20.87 0.41 -3.78
N HIS A 56 21.08 -0.34 -2.71
CA HIS A 56 21.43 0.17 -1.39
C HIS A 56 22.55 -0.66 -0.74
N SER A 57 23.06 -0.16 0.39
CA SER A 57 24.01 -0.89 1.24
C SER A 57 23.36 -1.64 2.42
N GLY A 58 22.04 -1.51 2.57
CA GLY A 58 21.21 -2.20 3.56
C GLY A 58 19.96 -2.78 2.93
N SER A 59 19.14 -3.47 3.72
CA SER A 59 17.85 -4.01 3.30
C SER A 59 16.98 -2.94 2.65
N VAL A 60 16.36 -3.27 1.52
CA VAL A 60 15.45 -2.37 0.81
C VAL A 60 14.03 -2.65 1.28
N TRP A 61 13.42 -1.68 1.96
CA TRP A 61 12.13 -1.85 2.62
C TRP A 61 10.93 -1.65 1.69
N LYS A 62 11.03 -0.66 0.79
CA LYS A 62 9.91 -0.28 -0.08
C LYS A 62 10.41 0.13 -1.46
N VAL A 63 9.55 -0.12 -2.45
CA VAL A 63 9.72 0.31 -3.82
C VAL A 63 8.41 0.90 -4.34
N THR A 64 8.48 1.98 -5.10
CA THR A 64 7.30 2.66 -5.66
C THR A 64 7.59 3.21 -7.04
N TRP A 65 6.59 3.18 -7.92
CA TRP A 65 6.64 3.74 -9.26
C TRP A 65 6.10 5.17 -9.27
N ALA A 66 6.74 6.05 -10.02
CA ALA A 66 6.16 7.33 -10.37
C ALA A 66 5.04 7.16 -11.40
N HIS A 67 4.18 8.17 -11.52
CA HIS A 67 3.19 8.19 -12.60
C HIS A 67 3.92 8.24 -13.97
N PRO A 68 3.45 7.49 -15.00
CA PRO A 68 4.13 7.38 -16.29
C PRO A 68 4.30 8.71 -17.06
N GLU A 69 3.57 9.74 -16.68
CA GLU A 69 3.75 11.10 -17.17
C GLU A 69 5.18 11.64 -16.91
N PHE A 70 5.82 11.17 -15.84
CA PHE A 70 7.17 11.55 -15.44
C PHE A 70 8.25 10.60 -15.97
N GLY A 71 7.87 9.68 -16.87
CA GLY A 71 8.77 8.65 -17.40
C GLY A 71 8.75 7.37 -16.54
N GLN A 72 9.69 6.47 -16.84
CA GLN A 72 9.88 5.23 -16.10
C GLN A 72 10.81 5.49 -14.91
N VAL A 73 10.22 5.86 -13.79
CA VAL A 73 10.93 6.28 -12.59
C VAL A 73 10.51 5.42 -11.39
N LEU A 74 11.49 4.93 -10.65
CA LEU A 74 11.33 4.19 -9.39
C LEU A 74 11.95 4.97 -8.23
N ALA A 75 11.34 4.88 -7.06
CA ALA A 75 11.96 5.27 -5.82
C ALA A 75 12.03 4.06 -4.88
N THR A 76 13.12 3.97 -4.13
CA THR A 76 13.39 2.92 -3.16
C THR A 76 13.81 3.53 -1.83
N CYS A 77 13.52 2.87 -0.71
CA CYS A 77 14.04 3.29 0.59
C CYS A 77 14.64 2.10 1.35
N SER A 78 15.55 2.40 2.27
CA SER A 78 16.37 1.37 2.88
C SER A 78 16.72 1.65 4.34
N TYR A 79 17.14 0.57 5.00
CA TYR A 79 17.77 0.59 6.30
C TYR A 79 19.05 1.46 6.34
N ASP A 80 19.71 1.65 5.19
CA ASP A 80 20.91 2.47 5.05
C ASP A 80 20.66 3.98 5.20
N ARG A 81 19.46 4.39 5.59
CA ARG A 81 19.01 5.76 5.87
C ARG A 81 18.84 6.62 4.62
N MET A 82 18.79 6.01 3.45
CA MET A 82 18.62 6.71 2.19
C MET A 82 17.33 6.33 1.50
N ALA A 83 16.77 7.28 0.74
CA ALA A 83 15.85 7.00 -0.34
C ALA A 83 16.54 7.36 -1.66
N THR A 84 16.37 6.52 -2.68
CA THR A 84 17.07 6.67 -3.95
C THR A 84 16.07 6.67 -5.11
N VAL A 85 16.26 7.59 -6.06
CA VAL A 85 15.46 7.69 -7.26
C VAL A 85 16.23 7.13 -8.44
N TRP A 86 15.57 6.29 -9.21
CA TRP A 86 16.09 5.57 -10.37
C TRP A 86 15.26 5.89 -11.61
N GLU A 87 15.90 6.05 -12.75
CA GLU A 87 15.24 6.25 -14.03
C GLU A 87 15.74 5.22 -15.04
N GLU A 88 14.80 4.69 -15.82
CA GLU A 88 15.12 3.80 -16.93
C GLU A 88 15.45 4.60 -18.17
N LEU A 89 16.65 4.41 -18.69
CA LEU A 89 17.07 4.96 -19.97
C LEU A 89 17.04 3.88 -21.05
N VAL A 90 16.33 4.15 -22.13
CA VAL A 90 16.33 3.29 -23.32
C VAL A 90 17.47 3.72 -24.23
N ALA A 91 18.48 2.87 -24.40
CA ALA A 91 19.57 3.11 -25.33
C ALA A 91 19.04 2.98 -26.77
N GLY A 92 18.99 4.10 -27.49
CA GLY A 92 18.70 4.10 -28.90
C GLY A 92 17.50 4.96 -29.31
N LYS A 93 17.79 6.25 -29.53
CA LYS A 93 17.43 7.12 -30.66
C LYS A 93 18.14 8.45 -30.48
N SER A 94 19.43 8.39 -30.15
CA SER A 94 20.28 9.56 -30.45
C SER A 94 20.41 9.62 -31.98
N GLY A 95 19.76 10.62 -32.58
CA GLY A 95 19.83 10.86 -33.99
C GLY A 95 21.27 11.17 -34.43
N VAL A 96 21.98 10.15 -34.87
CA VAL A 96 23.14 10.34 -35.74
C VAL A 96 22.68 9.94 -37.14
N LEU A 97 22.41 10.95 -37.95
CA LEU A 97 22.32 10.83 -39.40
C LEU A 97 23.65 10.25 -39.92
N GLY A 98 23.59 9.05 -40.52
CA GLY A 98 24.67 8.59 -41.39
C GLY A 98 25.08 7.15 -41.12
N GLY A 99 24.51 6.19 -41.90
CA GLY A 99 25.01 4.82 -41.98
C GLY A 99 23.94 3.85 -42.44
N SER A 100 23.83 3.64 -43.76
CA SER A 100 23.03 2.58 -44.36
C SER A 100 23.60 1.21 -43.98
N GLY A 101 22.86 0.45 -43.17
CA GLY A 101 23.14 -0.93 -42.86
C GLY A 101 21.82 -1.68 -42.76
N THR A 102 21.53 -2.45 -43.81
CA THR A 102 20.42 -3.43 -43.85
C THR A 102 20.71 -4.56 -42.89
N GLY A 103 19.99 -4.58 -41.76
CA GLY A 103 20.01 -5.68 -40.78
C GLY A 103 18.62 -5.81 -40.18
N SER A 104 17.84 -6.75 -40.69
CA SER A 104 16.57 -7.22 -40.17
C SER A 104 16.85 -7.96 -38.85
N GLY A 105 16.64 -7.29 -37.74
CA GLY A 105 16.68 -7.85 -36.41
C GLY A 105 15.95 -6.90 -35.48
N SER A 106 14.92 -7.37 -34.79
CA SER A 106 14.18 -6.65 -33.75
C SER A 106 15.14 -6.25 -32.62
N GLU A 107 15.84 -5.13 -32.79
CA GLU A 107 16.63 -4.52 -31.71
C GLU A 107 15.67 -3.85 -30.74
N ARG A 108 15.22 -4.60 -29.73
CA ARG A 108 14.77 -3.99 -28.48
C ARG A 108 15.98 -3.26 -27.92
N GLY A 109 15.98 -1.92 -27.98
CA GLY A 109 17.05 -1.11 -27.40
C GLY A 109 17.28 -1.57 -25.95
N HIS A 110 18.55 -1.81 -25.60
CA HIS A 110 18.92 -2.18 -24.24
C HIS A 110 18.54 -1.03 -23.32
N SER A 111 17.56 -1.27 -22.42
CA SER A 111 17.24 -0.34 -21.34
C SER A 111 18.16 -0.62 -20.15
N HIS A 112 18.53 0.42 -19.43
CA HIS A 112 19.29 0.31 -18.19
C HIS A 112 18.79 1.33 -17.15
N TRP A 113 18.84 0.93 -15.89
CA TRP A 113 18.44 1.77 -14.77
C TRP A 113 19.61 2.61 -14.26
N VAL A 114 19.40 3.91 -14.19
CA VAL A 114 20.40 4.89 -13.75
C VAL A 114 19.95 5.53 -12.45
N LYS A 115 20.87 5.59 -11.48
CA LYS A 115 20.64 6.34 -10.26
C LYS A 115 20.65 7.83 -10.56
N ARG A 116 19.55 8.52 -10.27
CA ARG A 116 19.41 9.96 -10.45
C ARG A 116 19.80 10.75 -9.22
N THR A 117 19.30 10.33 -8.06
CA THR A 117 19.64 11.01 -6.81
C THR A 117 19.56 10.05 -5.63
N SER A 118 20.21 10.43 -4.52
CA SER A 118 20.06 9.81 -3.20
C SER A 118 19.68 10.90 -2.21
N LEU A 119 18.54 10.71 -1.53
CA LEU A 119 18.01 11.59 -0.50
C LEU A 119 18.57 11.10 0.85
N VAL A 120 19.43 11.90 1.48
CA VAL A 120 20.26 11.49 2.63
C VAL A 120 19.91 12.23 3.91
N ASP A 121 18.80 12.96 3.94
CA ASP A 121 18.41 13.82 5.07
C ASP A 121 17.94 13.04 6.30
N SER A 122 17.71 11.73 6.16
CA SER A 122 17.22 10.90 7.26
C SER A 122 18.35 10.51 8.21
N ARG A 123 18.08 10.62 9.52
CA ARG A 123 19.05 10.23 10.57
C ARG A 123 19.02 8.75 10.89
N THR A 124 17.90 8.10 10.62
CA THR A 124 17.67 6.67 10.87
C THR A 124 17.15 6.00 9.58
N SER A 125 16.84 4.71 9.64
CA SER A 125 16.30 3.98 8.51
C SER A 125 15.06 4.68 7.92
N VAL A 126 15.00 4.76 6.59
CA VAL A 126 13.82 5.21 5.86
C VAL A 126 12.90 3.99 5.69
N THR A 127 11.74 4.06 6.31
CA THR A 127 10.81 2.91 6.47
C THR A 127 9.80 2.82 5.33
N ASP A 128 9.41 3.96 4.74
CA ASP A 128 8.51 3.97 3.60
C ASP A 128 8.77 5.16 2.67
N VAL A 129 8.39 5.00 1.40
CA VAL A 129 8.54 5.99 0.35
C VAL A 129 7.36 5.91 -0.62
N LYS A 130 6.73 7.05 -0.94
CA LYS A 130 5.57 7.13 -1.84
C LYS A 130 5.63 8.38 -2.72
N PHE A 131 5.44 8.20 -4.02
CA PHE A 131 5.20 9.33 -4.90
C PHE A 131 3.83 9.97 -4.61
N ALA A 132 3.79 11.28 -4.70
CA ALA A 132 2.54 12.03 -4.60
C ALA A 132 1.62 11.78 -5.81
N PRO A 133 0.32 12.04 -5.67
CA PRO A 133 -0.57 12.11 -6.82
C PRO A 133 -0.03 13.08 -7.88
N LYS A 134 -0.10 12.69 -9.16
CA LYS A 134 0.51 13.43 -10.28
C LYS A 134 0.13 14.93 -10.37
N GLN A 135 -1.05 15.26 -9.86
CA GLN A 135 -1.56 16.63 -9.88
C GLN A 135 -0.75 17.60 -9.00
N LEU A 136 0.03 17.05 -8.06
CA LEU A 136 0.94 17.82 -7.21
C LEU A 136 2.33 18.02 -7.84
N GLY A 137 2.53 17.52 -9.06
CA GLY A 137 3.85 17.49 -9.69
C GLY A 137 4.66 16.24 -9.27
N LEU A 138 5.93 16.21 -9.63
CA LEU A 138 6.82 15.12 -9.25
C LEU A 138 7.34 15.34 -7.84
N GLN A 139 6.54 14.91 -6.87
CA GLN A 139 6.87 14.96 -5.45
C GLN A 139 7.01 13.55 -4.88
N LEU A 140 7.87 13.41 -3.89
CA LEU A 140 8.16 12.17 -3.19
C LEU A 140 8.12 12.41 -1.69
N ALA A 141 7.32 11.64 -0.96
CA ALA A 141 7.36 11.65 0.49
C ALA A 141 8.09 10.42 1.01
N THR A 142 8.92 10.63 2.03
CA THR A 142 9.58 9.58 2.79
C THR A 142 9.19 9.68 4.25
N CYS A 143 9.06 8.56 4.93
CA CYS A 143 8.99 8.55 6.39
C CYS A 143 10.14 7.71 6.96
N SER A 144 10.52 7.99 8.19
CA SER A 144 11.65 7.35 8.83
C SER A 144 11.41 7.11 10.32
N ALA A 145 12.17 6.17 10.87
CA ALA A 145 12.08 5.82 12.29
C ALA A 145 12.52 6.97 13.24
N ASP A 146 13.10 8.06 12.69
CA ASP A 146 13.39 9.29 13.46
C ASP A 146 12.13 10.15 13.72
N GLY A 147 10.96 9.69 13.25
CA GLY A 147 9.68 10.39 13.43
C GLY A 147 9.47 11.54 12.45
N MET A 148 10.26 11.63 11.39
CA MET A 148 10.14 12.68 10.39
C MET A 148 9.51 12.17 9.10
N VAL A 149 8.59 12.95 8.57
CA VAL A 149 8.17 12.85 7.15
C VAL A 149 8.86 13.97 6.39
N ARG A 150 9.45 13.63 5.25
CA ARG A 150 10.11 14.59 4.37
C ARG A 150 9.47 14.54 3.00
N VAL A 151 9.07 15.69 2.49
CA VAL A 151 8.49 15.85 1.16
C VAL A 151 9.50 16.54 0.27
N TYR A 152 9.88 15.86 -0.79
CA TYR A 152 10.82 16.34 -1.81
C TYR A 152 10.08 16.61 -3.11
N GLU A 153 10.60 17.51 -3.89
CA GLU A 153 10.10 17.85 -5.21
C GLU A 153 11.25 17.91 -6.24
N ALA A 154 11.00 17.35 -7.41
CA ALA A 154 11.84 17.58 -8.59
C ALA A 154 11.24 18.74 -9.38
N PRO A 155 11.85 19.94 -9.32
CA PRO A 155 11.31 21.13 -9.99
C PRO A 155 11.38 21.02 -11.52
N ASP A 156 12.32 20.22 -12.03
CA ASP A 156 12.47 19.93 -13.45
C ASP A 156 12.35 18.43 -13.70
N VAL A 157 11.23 18.02 -14.29
CA VAL A 157 10.95 16.62 -14.63
C VAL A 157 11.90 16.07 -15.70
N MET A 158 12.61 16.95 -16.43
CA MET A 158 13.62 16.54 -17.41
C MET A 158 14.98 16.32 -16.76
N ASN A 159 15.19 16.80 -15.54
CA ASN A 159 16.42 16.63 -14.79
C ASN A 159 16.19 16.05 -13.41
N LEU A 160 16.02 14.73 -13.34
CA LEU A 160 15.76 14.00 -12.10
C LEU A 160 16.96 13.91 -11.14
N SER A 161 18.07 14.58 -11.45
CA SER A 161 19.24 14.62 -10.55
C SER A 161 19.10 15.70 -9.48
N GLN A 162 18.14 16.61 -9.63
CA GLN A 162 17.92 17.73 -8.70
C GLN A 162 16.58 17.56 -7.99
N TRP A 163 16.66 17.30 -6.71
CA TRP A 163 15.52 17.25 -5.81
C TRP A 163 15.74 18.22 -4.67
N SER A 164 14.69 18.92 -4.29
CA SER A 164 14.70 19.88 -3.18
C SER A 164 13.76 19.41 -2.06
N LEU A 165 14.22 19.51 -0.83
CA LEU A 165 13.37 19.28 0.35
C LEU A 165 12.41 20.47 0.46
N GLN A 166 11.11 20.21 0.30
CA GLN A 166 10.06 21.22 0.39
C GLN A 166 9.49 21.36 1.80
N SER A 167 9.37 20.25 2.51
CA SER A 167 8.81 20.22 3.85
C SER A 167 9.37 19.08 4.67
N ASP A 168 9.54 19.33 5.96
CA ASP A 168 9.78 18.34 6.98
C ASP A 168 8.69 18.41 8.06
N ILE A 169 8.16 17.27 8.45
CA ILE A 169 7.04 17.16 9.39
C ILE A 169 7.50 16.29 10.56
N ASN A 170 7.57 16.85 11.76
CA ASN A 170 7.90 16.11 12.96
C ASN A 170 6.62 15.48 13.56
N CYS A 171 6.48 14.18 13.45
CA CYS A 171 5.31 13.43 13.94
C CYS A 171 5.44 13.03 15.42
N ARG A 172 6.62 13.22 16.03
CA ARG A 172 6.93 12.89 17.44
C ARG A 172 6.70 11.43 17.83
N MET A 173 6.72 10.53 16.87
CA MET A 173 6.66 9.07 17.04
C MET A 173 7.47 8.41 15.92
N PRO A 174 8.11 7.26 16.13
CA PRO A 174 8.73 6.50 15.05
C PRO A 174 7.70 6.18 13.97
N LEU A 175 8.08 6.27 12.70
CA LEU A 175 7.17 6.02 11.59
C LEU A 175 7.53 4.72 10.88
N SER A 176 6.50 3.96 10.50
CA SER A 176 6.59 2.70 9.76
C SER A 176 6.07 2.80 8.33
N CYS A 177 5.06 3.61 8.11
CA CYS A 177 4.34 3.69 6.84
C CYS A 177 3.75 5.06 6.58
N ILE A 178 3.54 5.36 5.28
CA ILE A 178 2.97 6.62 4.79
C ILE A 178 2.03 6.35 3.62
N SER A 179 0.95 7.14 3.52
CA SER A 179 0.03 7.09 2.38
C SER A 179 -0.43 8.48 1.99
N TRP A 180 -0.37 8.79 0.69
CA TRP A 180 -1.00 9.97 0.12
C TRP A 180 -2.50 9.74 -0.09
N ASN A 181 -3.29 10.78 0.14
CA ASN A 181 -4.67 10.79 -0.32
C ASN A 181 -4.71 11.10 -1.83
N HIS A 182 -5.22 10.15 -2.61
CA HIS A 182 -5.33 10.27 -4.07
C HIS A 182 -6.58 11.06 -4.53
N SER A 183 -7.42 11.49 -3.59
CA SER A 183 -8.57 12.31 -3.91
C SER A 183 -8.14 13.72 -4.24
N PHE A 184 -8.09 14.02 -5.52
CA PHE A 184 -7.86 15.37 -5.98
C PHE A 184 -9.20 16.04 -6.26
N ASN A 185 -9.66 16.83 -5.29
CA ASN A 185 -10.66 17.85 -5.53
C ASN A 185 -9.99 19.21 -5.29
N ARG A 186 -10.14 20.17 -6.21
CA ARG A 186 -9.58 21.54 -6.05
C ARG A 186 -9.97 22.21 -4.73
N ASN A 187 -11.03 21.73 -4.09
CA ASN A 187 -11.52 22.22 -2.80
C ASN A 187 -10.89 21.53 -1.60
N HIS A 188 -10.03 20.51 -1.80
CA HIS A 188 -9.37 19.79 -0.71
C HIS A 188 -7.87 19.84 -0.90
N PRO A 189 -7.14 20.35 0.10
CA PRO A 189 -5.69 20.40 0.05
C PRO A 189 -5.07 19.00 0.08
N PRO A 190 -3.78 18.86 -0.31
CA PRO A 190 -3.04 17.61 -0.22
C PRO A 190 -3.07 17.03 1.19
N MET A 191 -3.27 15.72 1.31
CA MET A 191 -3.34 15.02 2.59
C MET A 191 -2.39 13.83 2.61
N LEU A 192 -1.80 13.60 3.79
CA LEU A 192 -0.95 12.45 4.11
C LEU A 192 -1.44 11.75 5.37
N ALA A 193 -1.45 10.43 5.38
CA ALA A 193 -1.56 9.65 6.61
C ALA A 193 -0.22 8.98 6.92
N VAL A 194 0.13 8.91 8.19
CA VAL A 194 1.32 8.24 8.70
C VAL A 194 0.97 7.31 9.84
N GLY A 195 1.68 6.19 9.93
CA GLY A 195 1.52 5.17 10.96
C GLY A 195 2.81 4.91 11.71
N SER A 196 2.66 4.37 12.92
CA SER A 196 3.76 3.97 13.80
C SER A 196 3.63 2.51 14.21
N ASP A 197 4.71 1.76 14.10
CA ASP A 197 4.83 0.38 14.58
C ASP A 197 5.45 0.27 15.98
N ASP A 198 5.64 1.39 16.68
CA ASP A 198 6.16 1.41 18.03
C ASP A 198 5.30 0.51 18.94
N PRO A 199 5.88 -0.51 19.61
CA PRO A 199 5.15 -1.37 20.53
C PRO A 199 4.75 -0.68 21.84
N GLY A 200 5.31 0.51 22.12
CA GLY A 200 5.04 1.26 23.34
C GLY A 200 3.56 1.65 23.47
N PRO A 201 3.04 1.77 24.70
CA PRO A 201 1.68 2.23 24.93
C PRO A 201 1.51 3.66 24.42
N SER A 202 0.60 3.86 23.49
CA SER A 202 0.26 5.19 22.99
C SER A 202 -1.13 5.59 23.47
N ASN A 203 -1.21 6.60 24.33
CA ASN A 203 -2.49 7.20 24.71
C ASN A 203 -3.04 8.13 23.64
N THR A 204 -2.26 8.38 22.55
CA THR A 204 -2.57 9.39 21.54
C THR A 204 -2.92 8.82 20.17
N GLY A 205 -3.05 7.47 20.07
CA GLY A 205 -3.24 6.81 18.76
C GLY A 205 -1.94 6.77 17.93
N LYS A 206 -1.86 5.81 17.00
CA LYS A 206 -0.67 5.54 16.18
C LYS A 206 -0.82 5.92 14.71
N VAL A 207 -1.94 6.52 14.35
CA VAL A 207 -2.20 7.02 12.99
C VAL A 207 -2.52 8.51 13.05
N HIS A 208 -1.73 9.30 12.36
CA HIS A 208 -1.94 10.75 12.22
C HIS A 208 -2.22 11.11 10.76
N VAL A 209 -3.14 12.05 10.56
CA VAL A 209 -3.45 12.61 9.24
C VAL A 209 -3.04 14.07 9.22
N TYR A 210 -2.31 14.42 8.17
CA TYR A 210 -1.80 15.77 7.92
C TYR A 210 -2.39 16.32 6.64
N GLU A 211 -2.60 17.63 6.62
CA GLU A 211 -3.10 18.40 5.48
C GLU A 211 -2.17 19.58 5.22
N TYR A 212 -1.91 19.85 3.96
CA TYR A 212 -1.10 20.99 3.55
C TYR A 212 -1.93 22.26 3.56
N CYS A 213 -1.50 23.25 4.30
CA CYS A 213 -2.14 24.56 4.36
C CYS A 213 -1.40 25.52 3.42
N GLU A 214 -2.00 25.90 2.31
CA GLU A 214 -1.39 26.81 1.31
C GLU A 214 -1.09 28.19 1.90
N GLY A 215 -1.96 28.72 2.75
CA GLY A 215 -1.78 30.04 3.37
C GLY A 215 -0.54 30.14 4.24
N SER A 216 -0.23 29.09 5.01
CA SER A 216 0.96 29.02 5.87
C SER A 216 2.13 28.29 5.23
N ARG A 217 1.93 27.63 4.09
CA ARG A 217 2.88 26.74 3.40
C ARG A 217 3.44 25.64 4.32
N ARG A 218 2.59 25.08 5.17
CA ARG A 218 2.97 24.08 6.16
C ARG A 218 1.97 22.95 6.22
N TRP A 219 2.47 21.77 6.59
CA TRP A 219 1.66 20.62 6.92
C TRP A 219 1.15 20.77 8.36
N THR A 220 -0.14 20.63 8.55
CA THR A 220 -0.80 20.66 9.85
C THR A 220 -1.47 19.33 10.13
N ARG A 221 -1.33 18.84 11.36
CA ARG A 221 -2.05 17.63 11.78
C ARG A 221 -3.52 17.99 11.96
N VAL A 222 -4.38 17.35 11.17
CA VAL A 222 -5.82 17.60 11.17
C VAL A 222 -6.61 16.54 11.91
N GLU A 223 -6.04 15.32 12.02
CA GLU A 223 -6.71 14.22 12.69
C GLU A 223 -5.71 13.28 13.35
N THR A 224 -6.13 12.66 14.46
CA THR A 224 -5.43 11.56 15.13
C THR A 224 -6.42 10.43 15.35
N VAL A 225 -6.13 9.26 14.79
CA VAL A 225 -7.01 8.10 14.91
C VAL A 225 -6.73 7.41 16.26
N ILE A 226 -7.39 7.87 17.30
CA ILE A 226 -7.22 7.38 18.68
C ILE A 226 -7.70 5.95 18.88
N THR A 227 -8.51 5.40 17.96
CA THR A 227 -9.01 4.02 18.04
C THR A 227 -7.94 2.99 17.66
N VAL A 228 -6.83 3.40 17.07
CA VAL A 228 -5.72 2.53 16.66
C VAL A 228 -4.57 2.72 17.64
N VAL A 229 -4.40 1.78 18.54
CA VAL A 229 -3.37 1.79 19.60
C VAL A 229 -2.32 0.71 19.41
N ASP A 230 -2.62 -0.32 18.61
CA ASP A 230 -1.69 -1.38 18.24
C ASP A 230 -0.68 -0.90 17.18
N PRO A 231 0.50 -1.55 17.07
CA PRO A 231 1.48 -1.25 16.02
C PRO A 231 0.86 -1.27 14.62
N VAL A 232 1.16 -0.25 13.83
CA VAL A 232 0.66 -0.09 12.45
C VAL A 232 1.78 -0.42 11.49
N HIS A 233 1.54 -1.39 10.60
CA HIS A 233 2.53 -1.89 9.65
C HIS A 233 2.36 -1.29 8.25
N ASP A 234 1.11 -0.96 7.88
CA ASP A 234 0.84 -0.34 6.59
C ASP A 234 -0.44 0.50 6.61
N LEU A 235 -0.49 1.49 5.73
CA LEU A 235 -1.61 2.40 5.52
C LEU A 235 -1.87 2.59 4.03
N ALA A 236 -3.14 2.63 3.65
CA ALA A 236 -3.51 2.97 2.29
C ALA A 236 -4.79 3.81 2.24
N PHE A 237 -4.71 5.02 1.70
CA PHE A 237 -5.91 5.75 1.31
C PHE A 237 -6.56 5.11 0.09
N ALA A 238 -7.87 4.93 0.13
CA ALA A 238 -8.62 4.48 -1.03
C ALA A 238 -8.69 5.59 -2.09
N PRO A 239 -8.48 5.27 -3.37
CA PRO A 239 -8.83 6.19 -4.44
C PRO A 239 -10.30 6.59 -4.30
N SER A 240 -10.59 7.89 -4.29
CA SER A 240 -11.96 8.39 -4.11
C SER A 240 -12.57 8.73 -5.45
N VAL A 241 -13.35 7.80 -6.00
CA VAL A 241 -14.10 8.02 -7.22
C VAL A 241 -15.57 8.25 -6.86
N GLY A 242 -16.01 9.52 -6.92
CA GLY A 242 -17.40 9.89 -6.69
C GLY A 242 -17.91 9.81 -5.25
N ARG A 243 -17.02 9.66 -4.25
CA ARG A 243 -17.39 9.67 -2.83
C ARG A 243 -17.16 11.05 -2.21
N SER A 244 -18.03 11.43 -1.27
CA SER A 244 -17.92 12.67 -0.48
C SER A 244 -17.10 12.50 0.82
N TYR A 245 -16.48 11.33 1.02
CA TYR A 245 -15.67 10.99 2.18
C TYR A 245 -14.45 10.18 1.76
N TYR A 246 -13.41 10.18 2.57
CA TYR A 246 -12.20 9.40 2.35
C TYR A 246 -12.25 8.10 3.14
N LEU A 247 -11.62 7.05 2.62
CA LEU A 247 -11.42 5.79 3.32
C LEU A 247 -9.92 5.55 3.48
N LEU A 248 -9.52 5.12 4.67
CA LEU A 248 -8.17 4.70 4.99
C LEU A 248 -8.22 3.25 5.46
N GLY A 249 -7.50 2.37 4.76
CA GLY A 249 -7.22 1.01 5.20
C GLY A 249 -5.98 1.02 6.09
N ILE A 250 -6.02 0.24 7.17
CA ILE A 250 -4.95 0.14 8.16
C ILE A 250 -4.65 -1.33 8.40
N ALA A 251 -3.37 -1.71 8.28
CA ALA A 251 -2.84 -3.00 8.67
C ALA A 251 -2.17 -2.89 10.05
N SER A 252 -2.66 -3.66 10.99
CA SER A 252 -2.18 -3.72 12.37
C SER A 252 -2.34 -5.17 12.85
N ARG A 253 -2.57 -5.38 14.14
CA ARG A 253 -3.03 -6.67 14.67
C ARG A 253 -4.33 -7.14 14.00
N ASP A 254 -5.15 -6.20 13.60
CA ASP A 254 -6.37 -6.38 12.82
C ASP A 254 -6.31 -5.52 11.55
N VAL A 255 -7.28 -5.68 10.67
CA VAL A 255 -7.47 -4.82 9.51
C VAL A 255 -8.63 -3.88 9.79
N ARG A 256 -8.39 -2.57 9.69
CA ARG A 256 -9.43 -1.56 9.91
C ARG A 256 -9.65 -0.71 8.67
N ILE A 257 -10.90 -0.29 8.50
CA ILE A 257 -11.26 0.71 7.49
C ILE A 257 -11.90 1.89 8.22
N ILE A 258 -11.31 3.06 8.03
CA ILE A 258 -11.76 4.30 8.67
C ILE A 258 -12.26 5.26 7.60
N SER A 259 -13.40 5.88 7.85
CA SER A 259 -13.93 6.95 7.01
C SER A 259 -13.67 8.31 7.62
N PHE A 260 -13.29 9.26 6.78
CA PHE A 260 -13.13 10.68 7.11
C PHE A 260 -14.11 11.46 6.24
N LYS A 261 -15.15 11.98 6.85
CA LYS A 261 -16.13 12.82 6.18
C LYS A 261 -15.88 14.28 6.52
N PRO A 262 -15.61 15.15 5.53
CA PRO A 262 -15.42 16.57 5.77
C PRO A 262 -16.65 17.18 6.46
N LEU A 263 -16.44 17.95 7.51
CA LEU A 263 -17.49 18.69 8.19
C LEU A 263 -17.78 19.99 7.42
N PRO A 264 -19.06 20.44 7.36
CA PRO A 264 -19.41 21.73 6.77
C PRO A 264 -18.70 22.88 7.52
N GLU A 265 -18.23 23.90 6.81
CA GLU A 265 -17.51 25.05 7.37
C GLU A 265 -18.27 25.78 8.48
N LEU A 266 -19.60 25.75 8.46
CA LEU A 266 -20.45 26.33 9.52
C LEU A 266 -20.30 25.67 10.89
N MET A 267 -19.86 24.39 10.94
CA MET A 267 -19.63 23.70 12.23
C MET A 267 -18.22 23.93 12.77
N THR A 268 -17.26 24.25 11.91
CA THR A 268 -15.88 24.53 12.32
C THR A 268 -15.72 25.91 12.99
N SER A 269 -16.61 26.86 12.71
CA SER A 269 -16.56 28.22 13.27
C SER A 269 -17.17 28.35 14.67
N GLN A 270 -17.88 27.34 15.17
CA GLN A 270 -18.53 27.36 16.49
C GLN A 270 -17.72 26.73 17.63
N MET A 271 -16.60 26.07 17.35
CA MET A 271 -15.70 25.52 18.35
C MET A 271 -14.53 26.48 18.58
N GLN A 272 -14.76 27.53 19.36
CA GLN A 272 -13.72 28.35 19.98
C GLN A 272 -13.09 27.51 21.10
N ASP A 273 -11.81 27.30 20.99
CA ASP A 273 -10.81 26.67 21.85
C ASP A 273 -10.40 25.23 21.45
N GLY A 274 -9.19 25.11 20.88
CA GLY A 274 -8.43 23.89 20.80
C GLY A 274 -8.71 23.01 19.57
N GLY A 275 -8.39 23.48 18.34
CA GLY A 275 -8.26 22.62 17.16
C GLY A 275 -9.59 22.00 16.71
N ALA A 276 -10.39 22.76 15.97
CA ALA A 276 -11.66 22.27 15.41
C ALA A 276 -11.40 21.03 14.53
N ALA A 277 -12.08 19.91 14.85
CA ALA A 277 -12.04 18.72 14.02
C ALA A 277 -12.58 19.06 12.63
N LYS A 278 -11.78 18.82 11.58
CA LYS A 278 -12.19 19.05 10.18
C LYS A 278 -13.02 17.89 9.62
N PHE A 279 -12.91 16.73 10.26
CA PHE A 279 -13.54 15.48 9.79
C PHE A 279 -14.38 14.83 10.87
N GLU A 280 -15.49 14.25 10.46
CA GLU A 280 -16.20 13.22 11.21
C GLU A 280 -15.48 11.89 10.91
N THR A 281 -14.80 11.34 11.91
CA THR A 281 -14.00 10.11 11.79
C THR A 281 -14.77 8.93 12.35
N LYS A 282 -14.94 7.87 11.55
CA LYS A 282 -15.67 6.67 11.94
C LYS A 282 -14.95 5.41 11.50
N VAL A 283 -14.83 4.42 12.40
CA VAL A 283 -14.45 3.05 12.03
C VAL A 283 -15.64 2.41 11.33
N VAL A 284 -15.52 2.13 10.03
CA VAL A 284 -16.59 1.54 9.22
C VAL A 284 -16.49 0.02 9.14
N ALA A 285 -15.28 -0.53 9.34
CA ALA A 285 -15.06 -1.97 9.42
C ALA A 285 -13.80 -2.28 10.23
N GLN A 286 -13.83 -3.45 10.89
CA GLN A 286 -12.71 -4.04 11.61
C GLN A 286 -12.77 -5.55 11.43
N PHE A 287 -11.62 -6.19 11.12
CA PHE A 287 -11.54 -7.59 10.78
C PHE A 287 -10.37 -8.24 11.51
N ASP A 288 -10.68 -9.27 12.28
CA ASP A 288 -9.70 -10.09 13.01
C ASP A 288 -9.41 -11.42 12.29
N ASP A 289 -9.92 -11.61 11.06
CA ASP A 289 -9.91 -12.89 10.35
C ASP A 289 -8.52 -13.45 10.08
N HIS A 290 -7.46 -12.60 10.07
CA HIS A 290 -6.08 -13.06 9.97
C HIS A 290 -5.63 -13.81 11.25
N ASN A 291 -6.25 -13.54 12.42
CA ASN A 291 -5.81 -14.06 13.72
C ASN A 291 -4.31 -13.91 14.00
N SER A 292 -3.65 -13.00 13.30
CA SER A 292 -2.22 -12.72 13.31
C SER A 292 -1.97 -11.28 12.87
N GLN A 293 -0.71 -10.85 12.83
CA GLN A 293 -0.37 -9.51 12.34
C GLN A 293 -0.72 -9.38 10.85
N ALA A 294 -1.41 -8.29 10.50
CA ALA A 294 -1.58 -7.87 9.11
C ALA A 294 -0.42 -6.95 8.73
N TRP A 295 0.24 -7.24 7.61
CA TRP A 295 1.45 -6.55 7.17
C TRP A 295 1.22 -5.54 6.05
N ARG A 296 0.28 -5.80 5.15
CA ARG A 296 0.02 -4.94 3.99
C ARG A 296 -1.47 -4.76 3.74
N VAL A 297 -1.81 -3.57 3.31
CA VAL A 297 -3.14 -3.22 2.79
C VAL A 297 -3.01 -2.46 1.47
N SER A 298 -3.86 -2.79 0.52
CA SER A 298 -3.89 -2.13 -0.79
C SER A 298 -5.30 -2.07 -1.33
N TRP A 299 -5.64 -0.96 -1.98
CA TRP A 299 -6.93 -0.77 -2.62
C TRP A 299 -6.85 -1.07 -4.12
N ASN A 300 -7.96 -1.53 -4.68
CA ASN A 300 -8.10 -1.52 -6.13
C ASN A 300 -8.22 -0.07 -6.64
N ILE A 301 -8.04 0.13 -7.95
CA ILE A 301 -7.98 1.46 -8.60
C ILE A 301 -9.23 2.32 -8.41
N ILE A 302 -10.39 1.72 -8.12
CA ILE A 302 -11.65 2.44 -7.85
C ILE A 302 -11.96 2.54 -6.34
N GLY A 303 -11.10 2.03 -5.47
CA GLY A 303 -11.25 2.12 -4.02
C GLY A 303 -12.46 1.37 -3.44
N THR A 304 -12.94 0.32 -4.09
CA THR A 304 -14.11 -0.47 -3.67
C THR A 304 -13.76 -1.80 -3.04
N ILE A 305 -12.54 -2.29 -3.27
CA ILE A 305 -12.03 -3.55 -2.72
C ILE A 305 -10.71 -3.24 -2.01
N LEU A 306 -10.61 -3.67 -0.76
CA LEU A 306 -9.37 -3.68 0.00
C LEU A 306 -8.79 -5.09 -0.03
N ALA A 307 -7.50 -5.20 -0.29
CA ALA A 307 -6.72 -6.42 -0.07
C ALA A 307 -5.91 -6.27 1.21
N SER A 308 -5.79 -7.31 2.00
CA SER A 308 -4.89 -7.39 3.15
C SER A 308 -4.10 -8.67 3.14
N SER A 309 -2.86 -8.63 3.64
CA SER A 309 -2.02 -9.81 3.84
C SER A 309 -1.46 -9.85 5.26
N GLY A 310 -1.27 -11.04 5.81
CA GLY A 310 -0.82 -11.24 7.19
C GLY A 310 0.11 -12.44 7.34
N ASP A 311 0.56 -12.68 8.59
CA ASP A 311 1.42 -13.81 8.96
C ASP A 311 0.78 -15.18 8.74
N ASP A 312 -0.55 -15.22 8.59
CA ASP A 312 -1.30 -16.43 8.27
C ASP A 312 -1.04 -16.95 6.84
N GLY A 313 -0.19 -16.25 6.07
CA GLY A 313 0.14 -16.58 4.69
C GLY A 313 -1.02 -16.38 3.70
N CYS A 314 -2.07 -15.70 4.11
CA CYS A 314 -3.26 -15.45 3.29
C CYS A 314 -3.35 -14.01 2.83
N VAL A 315 -3.91 -13.83 1.65
CA VAL A 315 -4.39 -12.54 1.15
C VAL A 315 -5.92 -12.56 1.17
N ARG A 316 -6.53 -11.63 1.88
CA ARG A 316 -7.99 -11.49 1.96
C ARG A 316 -8.46 -10.27 1.19
N LEU A 317 -9.60 -10.42 0.51
CA LEU A 317 -10.25 -9.35 -0.23
C LEU A 317 -11.55 -8.95 0.45
N TRP A 318 -11.68 -7.66 0.73
CA TRP A 318 -12.80 -7.08 1.47
C TRP A 318 -13.58 -6.14 0.57
N LYS A 319 -14.89 -6.24 0.59
CA LYS A 319 -15.79 -5.39 -0.19
C LYS A 319 -17.03 -5.02 0.61
N ALA A 320 -17.47 -3.78 0.48
CA ALA A 320 -18.76 -3.35 1.02
C ALA A 320 -19.92 -3.78 0.11
N ASN A 321 -21.02 -4.20 0.72
CA ASN A 321 -22.30 -4.34 0.02
C ASN A 321 -22.98 -2.97 -0.17
N TYR A 322 -24.17 -2.96 -0.78
CA TYR A 322 -24.95 -1.74 -1.01
C TYR A 322 -25.42 -1.03 0.28
N MET A 323 -25.43 -1.75 1.42
CA MET A 323 -25.76 -1.19 2.75
C MET A 323 -24.52 -0.65 3.47
N GLY A 324 -23.33 -0.67 2.85
CA GLY A 324 -22.07 -0.26 3.47
C GLY A 324 -21.46 -1.28 4.43
N ILE A 325 -21.99 -2.51 4.48
CA ILE A 325 -21.45 -3.59 5.33
C ILE A 325 -20.31 -4.27 4.58
N TRP A 326 -19.12 -4.26 5.17
CA TRP A 326 -17.92 -4.88 4.63
C TRP A 326 -17.88 -6.37 4.96
N LYS A 327 -17.47 -7.18 3.99
CA LYS A 327 -17.30 -8.63 4.12
C LYS A 327 -16.08 -9.11 3.35
N CYS A 328 -15.48 -10.21 3.81
CA CYS A 328 -14.48 -10.97 3.05
C CYS A 328 -15.18 -11.63 1.86
N ILE A 329 -14.70 -11.34 0.65
CA ILE A 329 -15.24 -11.90 -0.60
C ILE A 329 -14.37 -13.01 -1.19
N ALA A 330 -13.09 -13.05 -0.80
CA ALA A 330 -12.15 -14.11 -1.21
C ALA A 330 -10.98 -14.18 -0.22
N THR A 331 -10.46 -15.39 -0.03
CA THR A 331 -9.21 -15.68 0.66
C THR A 331 -8.32 -16.46 -0.30
N LEU A 332 -7.11 -15.95 -0.52
CA LEU A 332 -6.08 -16.55 -1.38
C LEU A 332 -4.95 -17.02 -0.47
N GLN A 333 -4.51 -18.25 -0.62
CA GLN A 333 -3.36 -18.79 0.11
C GLN A 333 -2.08 -18.61 -0.70
N GLY A 334 -0.95 -18.45 -0.02
CA GLY A 334 0.35 -18.22 -0.66
C GLY A 334 0.82 -19.39 -1.54
N ASP A 335 0.29 -20.59 -1.34
CA ASP A 335 0.54 -21.79 -2.17
C ASP A 335 -0.31 -21.86 -3.44
N GLY A 336 -1.14 -20.85 -3.70
CA GLY A 336 -2.04 -20.77 -4.85
C GLY A 336 -3.43 -21.38 -4.63
N GLY A 337 -3.71 -21.89 -3.44
CA GLY A 337 -5.05 -22.34 -3.04
C GLY A 337 -6.01 -21.14 -2.93
N VAL A 338 -7.22 -21.27 -3.49
CA VAL A 338 -8.30 -20.30 -3.31
C VAL A 338 -9.34 -20.92 -2.40
N VAL A 339 -9.46 -20.44 -1.17
CA VAL A 339 -10.56 -20.79 -0.28
C VAL A 339 -11.71 -19.86 -0.62
N GLN A 340 -12.78 -20.39 -1.20
CA GLN A 340 -13.99 -19.62 -1.46
C GLN A 340 -14.61 -19.21 -0.12
N GLY A 341 -14.85 -17.91 0.05
CA GLY A 341 -15.61 -17.38 1.18
C GLY A 341 -17.01 -18.05 1.23
N ASP A 342 -17.52 -18.23 2.45
CA ASP A 342 -18.77 -18.91 2.75
C ASP A 342 -19.91 -18.54 1.80
N LYS A 343 -20.44 -19.54 1.13
CA LYS A 343 -21.77 -19.51 0.54
C LYS A 343 -22.80 -19.55 1.66
N GLN A 344 -23.07 -18.43 2.32
CA GLN A 344 -24.29 -18.31 3.08
C GLN A 344 -25.43 -17.95 2.12
N SER A 345 -26.22 -19.00 1.84
CA SER A 345 -27.65 -19.09 1.51
C SER A 345 -28.34 -17.77 1.14
N ALA A 346 -28.63 -17.65 -0.14
CA ALA A 346 -29.80 -16.94 -0.59
C ALA A 346 -31.03 -17.82 -0.24
N ASP A 347 -31.60 -17.63 0.94
CA ASP A 347 -32.95 -18.10 1.24
C ASP A 347 -33.94 -17.17 0.53
N MET A 348 -34.34 -17.59 -0.64
CA MET A 348 -35.62 -17.18 -1.23
C MET A 348 -36.68 -18.20 -0.81
N THR A 349 -37.52 -17.77 0.09
CA THR A 349 -38.79 -18.40 0.44
C THR A 349 -39.57 -18.83 -0.78
N SER A 350 -39.76 -20.12 -0.95
CA SER A 350 -40.88 -20.68 -1.70
C SER A 350 -41.76 -21.47 -0.75
N PHE A 351 -42.95 -20.94 -0.55
CA PHE A 351 -44.12 -21.63 0.04
C PHE A 351 -44.50 -22.80 -0.81
N SER A 352 -44.57 -24.03 -0.27
CA SER A 352 -45.61 -25.04 -0.61
C SER A 352 -45.55 -26.23 0.36
N GLY A 353 -46.58 -26.43 1.10
CA GLY A 353 -47.44 -27.56 1.42
C GLY A 353 -46.83 -28.90 1.82
N GLN A 354 -47.11 -29.21 3.07
CA GLN A 354 -47.50 -30.50 3.69
C GLN A 354 -47.25 -31.83 2.94
N THR A 355 -46.61 -32.79 3.59
CA THR A 355 -47.23 -34.00 4.18
C THR A 355 -46.18 -34.87 4.90
N GLY A 356 -46.58 -35.56 5.91
CA GLY A 356 -45.89 -36.18 7.02
C GLY A 356 -45.25 -37.54 6.82
N SER A 357 -44.68 -37.95 7.86
CA SER A 357 -44.61 -39.22 8.60
C SER A 357 -43.19 -39.76 8.90
N SER A 358 -43.01 -39.86 10.19
CA SER A 358 -42.42 -40.98 10.97
C SER A 358 -40.98 -41.48 10.74
N GLY A 359 -40.17 -41.29 11.75
CA GLY A 359 -39.64 -42.41 12.55
C GLY A 359 -38.18 -42.78 12.28
N ALA A 360 -37.33 -42.56 13.23
CA ALA A 360 -36.56 -43.51 14.01
C ALA A 360 -35.24 -42.92 14.59
N ILE A 361 -35.13 -43.12 15.85
CA ILE A 361 -34.03 -42.84 16.81
C ILE A 361 -32.83 -43.75 16.51
N THR A 362 -31.61 -43.27 16.60
CA THR A 362 -30.51 -43.93 17.31
C THR A 362 -29.33 -42.98 17.57
N THR A 363 -28.93 -42.93 18.83
CA THR A 363 -27.74 -42.28 19.42
C THR A 363 -26.62 -43.33 19.56
N PRO A 364 -25.50 -43.06 20.28
CA PRO A 364 -24.24 -42.53 19.80
C PRO A 364 -23.08 -43.50 20.07
N TYR A 365 -21.88 -43.20 19.57
CA TYR A 365 -20.66 -43.81 20.13
C TYR A 365 -19.53 -42.77 20.25
N GLN A 366 -19.10 -42.59 21.49
CA GLN A 366 -17.82 -42.00 21.88
C GLN A 366 -16.67 -42.94 21.50
N ASN A 367 -15.55 -42.38 21.12
CA ASN A 367 -14.26 -42.92 21.56
C ASN A 367 -13.16 -41.84 21.57
N SER A 368 -12.57 -41.76 22.72
CA SER A 368 -11.38 -41.04 23.13
C SER A 368 -10.09 -41.69 22.60
N ALA A 369 -9.11 -40.92 22.19
CA ALA A 369 -7.69 -41.29 22.39
C ALA A 369 -6.79 -40.04 22.34
N GLN A 370 -6.05 -39.91 23.41
CA GLN A 370 -4.97 -38.97 23.69
C GLN A 370 -3.73 -39.24 22.77
N SER A 371 -2.97 -38.22 22.42
CA SER A 371 -1.50 -38.22 22.53
C SER A 371 -0.90 -36.86 22.23
N GLY A 372 0.05 -36.50 23.03
CA GLY A 372 0.70 -35.27 23.36
C GLY A 372 1.73 -34.71 22.34
N PRO A 373 2.50 -33.70 22.77
CA PRO A 373 3.07 -32.69 21.87
C PRO A 373 4.46 -33.02 21.36
N ARG A 374 4.78 -32.62 20.13
CA ARG A 374 6.17 -32.57 19.65
C ARG A 374 6.60 -31.13 19.43
N ARG A 375 7.63 -30.75 20.19
CA ARG A 375 8.48 -29.56 19.98
C ARG A 375 9.29 -29.73 18.68
N TRP A 376 9.45 -28.65 17.94
CA TRP A 376 10.56 -28.49 17.01
C TRP A 376 11.29 -27.17 17.28
N HIS A 377 12.59 -27.31 17.27
CA HIS A 377 13.59 -26.25 17.44
C HIS A 377 13.58 -25.24 16.31
#